data_5763582c2d4e76ed3d8edb5b02a07df6
#
_entry.id   5763582c2d4e76ed3d8edb5b02a07df6
#
_cell.length_a   1.000
_cell.length_b   1.000
_cell.length_c   1.000
_cell.angle_alpha   90.00
_cell.angle_beta   90.00
_cell.angle_gamma   90.00
#
_symmetry.space_group_name_H-M   'P 1'
#
loop_
_entity.id
_entity.type
_entity.pdbx_description
1 polymer ?
#
loop_
_entity_poly.entity_id
_entity_poly.type
_entity_poly.pdbx_seq_one_letter_code
_entity_poly.pdbx_strand_id
1 'polypeptide(L)'
;MRNSLDILRVETEKQAENHLELANQIRVDLEANTAEFHSKQVSHRRSIQAPLERKFKEKQAQESYVKKSREKYESDCQRIESYTQQATYMQGVDLAKVQQKLSRTRQTILGNERDYAKFSKDLLDLLVPWEKEWKDYCDSCQDLEEERMDFMKDIVWNYVNLVSTICVHDDQVRPTCFLFEFYFVDFFFFGLL
;
A
#
# COMPACT_ATOMS: atom_id res chain seq x y z
N MET A 1 61.15 -6.22 -15.67
CA MET A 1 60.12 -5.55 -16.43
C MET A 1 59.06 -6.53 -16.97
N ARG A 2 59.40 -7.56 -17.79
CA ARG A 2 58.40 -8.50 -18.31
C ARG A 2 57.60 -9.23 -17.25
N ASN A 3 58.23 -9.82 -16.24
CA ASN A 3 57.59 -10.49 -15.09
C ASN A 3 56.66 -9.58 -14.29
N SER A 4 56.96 -8.31 -14.22
CA SER A 4 56.24 -7.33 -13.45
C SER A 4 54.90 -6.95 -14.14
N LEU A 5 54.91 -6.79 -15.44
CA LEU A 5 53.71 -6.54 -16.24
C LEU A 5 52.83 -7.77 -16.28
N ASP A 6 53.41 -8.98 -16.29
CA ASP A 6 52.66 -10.22 -16.23
C ASP A 6 51.95 -10.39 -14.87
N ILE A 7 52.61 -10.03 -13.76
CA ILE A 7 51.96 -10.01 -12.43
C ILE A 7 50.82 -9.02 -12.38
N LEU A 8 51.02 -7.77 -12.85
CA LEU A 8 49.97 -6.75 -12.87
C LEU A 8 48.78 -7.22 -13.69
N ARG A 9 49.01 -7.83 -14.86
CA ARG A 9 47.97 -8.39 -15.69
C ARG A 9 47.16 -9.47 -14.94
N VAL A 10 47.85 -10.44 -14.33
CA VAL A 10 47.18 -11.53 -13.60
C VAL A 10 46.36 -11.02 -12.43
N GLU A 11 46.87 -10.05 -11.65
CA GLU A 11 46.13 -9.48 -10.53
C GLU A 11 44.92 -8.64 -10.99
N THR A 12 45.04 -7.92 -12.11
CA THR A 12 43.91 -7.19 -12.70
C THR A 12 42.84 -8.15 -13.25
N GLU A 13 43.26 -9.27 -13.85
CA GLU A 13 42.31 -10.32 -14.32
C GLU A 13 41.55 -10.92 -13.13
N LYS A 14 42.22 -11.26 -12.02
CA LYS A 14 41.57 -11.77 -10.79
C LYS A 14 40.60 -10.77 -10.19
N GLN A 15 40.96 -9.50 -10.13
CA GLN A 15 40.07 -8.45 -9.65
C GLN A 15 38.82 -8.35 -10.52
N ALA A 16 38.99 -8.40 -11.85
CA ALA A 16 37.86 -8.38 -12.77
C ALA A 16 36.93 -9.59 -12.58
N GLU A 17 37.49 -10.80 -12.41
CA GLU A 17 36.74 -12.02 -12.11
C GLU A 17 35.95 -11.89 -10.80
N ASN A 18 36.55 -11.40 -9.72
CA ASN A 18 35.90 -11.19 -8.44
C ASN A 18 34.72 -10.21 -8.55
N HIS A 19 34.90 -9.10 -9.29
CA HIS A 19 33.80 -8.15 -9.52
C HIS A 19 32.68 -8.71 -10.41
N LEU A 20 33.01 -9.56 -11.39
CA LEU A 20 31.98 -10.27 -12.17
C LEU A 20 31.19 -11.27 -11.32
N GLU A 21 31.87 -11.98 -10.44
CA GLU A 21 31.21 -12.88 -9.49
C GLU A 21 30.29 -12.13 -8.54
N LEU A 22 30.75 -11.01 -7.96
CA LEU A 22 29.92 -10.13 -7.14
C LEU A 22 28.67 -9.67 -7.91
N ALA A 23 28.82 -9.23 -9.15
CA ALA A 23 27.70 -8.79 -9.98
C ALA A 23 26.68 -9.91 -10.23
N ASN A 24 27.14 -11.14 -10.42
CA ASN A 24 26.28 -12.31 -10.55
C ASN A 24 25.57 -12.66 -9.24
N GLN A 25 26.26 -12.62 -8.11
CA GLN A 25 25.66 -12.86 -6.79
C GLN A 25 24.59 -11.82 -6.47
N ILE A 26 24.85 -10.53 -6.72
CA ILE A 26 23.84 -9.47 -6.56
C ILE A 26 22.62 -9.75 -7.43
N ARG A 27 22.82 -10.17 -8.68
CA ARG A 27 21.71 -10.47 -9.59
C ARG A 27 20.87 -11.65 -9.12
N VAL A 28 21.52 -12.75 -8.71
CA VAL A 28 20.83 -13.99 -8.37
C VAL A 28 20.25 -13.92 -6.96
N ASP A 29 21.04 -13.48 -5.98
CA ASP A 29 20.67 -13.56 -4.56
C ASP A 29 19.88 -12.36 -4.08
N LEU A 30 20.04 -11.18 -4.71
CA LEU A 30 19.36 -9.97 -4.27
C LEU A 30 18.29 -9.51 -5.26
N GLU A 31 18.63 -9.27 -6.52
CA GLU A 31 17.70 -8.73 -7.52
C GLU A 31 16.54 -9.72 -7.80
N ALA A 32 16.86 -10.99 -8.09
CA ALA A 32 15.84 -11.98 -8.42
C ALA A 32 14.90 -12.23 -7.22
N ASN A 33 15.46 -12.40 -6.01
CA ASN A 33 14.67 -12.60 -4.79
C ASN A 33 13.80 -11.37 -4.46
N THR A 34 14.33 -10.17 -4.67
CA THR A 34 13.57 -8.92 -4.48
C THR A 34 12.42 -8.81 -5.48
N ALA A 35 12.64 -9.17 -6.74
CA ALA A 35 11.60 -9.15 -7.78
C ALA A 35 10.50 -10.17 -7.49
N GLU A 36 10.86 -11.39 -7.03
CA GLU A 36 9.89 -12.42 -6.63
C GLU A 36 9.07 -11.97 -5.42
N PHE A 37 9.73 -11.46 -4.37
CA PHE A 37 9.07 -10.93 -3.18
C PHE A 37 8.09 -9.80 -3.53
N HIS A 38 8.51 -8.83 -4.33
CA HIS A 38 7.65 -7.75 -4.80
C HIS A 38 6.44 -8.26 -5.58
N SER A 39 6.64 -9.22 -6.48
CA SER A 39 5.55 -9.84 -7.26
C SER A 39 4.54 -10.54 -6.36
N LYS A 40 5.00 -11.29 -5.36
CA LYS A 40 4.16 -11.94 -4.34
C LYS A 40 3.32 -10.93 -3.56
N GLN A 41 3.93 -9.84 -3.09
CA GLN A 41 3.24 -8.76 -2.36
C GLN A 41 2.18 -8.06 -3.22
N VAL A 42 2.49 -7.72 -4.47
CA VAL A 42 1.54 -7.11 -5.40
C VAL A 42 0.36 -8.04 -5.68
N SER A 43 0.62 -9.32 -5.89
CA SER A 43 -0.42 -10.33 -6.13
C SER A 43 -1.35 -10.47 -4.93
N HIS A 44 -0.80 -10.58 -3.72
CA HIS A 44 -1.55 -10.66 -2.47
C HIS A 44 -2.43 -9.41 -2.27
N ARG A 45 -1.87 -8.23 -2.44
CA ARG A 45 -2.62 -6.97 -2.34
C ARG A 45 -3.79 -6.93 -3.33
N ARG A 46 -3.58 -7.31 -4.58
CA ARG A 46 -4.64 -7.32 -5.60
C ARG A 46 -5.77 -8.30 -5.26
N SER A 47 -5.42 -9.48 -4.74
CA SER A 47 -6.41 -10.52 -4.42
C SER A 47 -7.32 -10.15 -3.25
N ILE A 48 -6.83 -9.37 -2.29
CA ILE A 48 -7.58 -8.98 -1.08
C ILE A 48 -8.19 -7.58 -1.21
N GLN A 49 -7.41 -6.60 -1.67
CA GLN A 49 -7.84 -5.21 -1.72
C GLN A 49 -8.98 -4.98 -2.73
N ALA A 50 -8.90 -5.53 -3.92
CA ALA A 50 -9.89 -5.25 -4.96
C ALA A 50 -11.32 -5.74 -4.63
N PRO A 51 -11.54 -6.93 -4.03
CA PRO A 51 -12.85 -7.32 -3.52
C PRO A 51 -13.36 -6.39 -2.41
N LEU A 52 -12.48 -6.01 -1.48
CA LEU A 52 -12.83 -5.13 -0.37
C LEU A 52 -13.22 -3.73 -0.84
N GLU A 53 -12.54 -3.17 -1.83
CA GLU A 53 -12.91 -1.88 -2.44
C GLU A 53 -14.31 -1.89 -3.06
N ARG A 54 -14.73 -3.01 -3.65
CA ARG A 54 -16.10 -3.16 -4.18
C ARG A 54 -17.13 -3.12 -3.06
N LYS A 55 -16.90 -3.86 -1.99
CA LYS A 55 -17.75 -3.85 -0.79
C LYS A 55 -17.79 -2.49 -0.10
N PHE A 56 -16.68 -1.78 -0.08
CA PHE A 56 -16.64 -0.41 0.43
C PHE A 56 -17.54 0.54 -0.36
N LYS A 57 -17.52 0.45 -1.69
CA LYS A 57 -18.42 1.23 -2.56
C LYS A 57 -19.88 0.88 -2.34
N GLU A 58 -20.18 -0.41 -2.16
CA GLU A 58 -21.53 -0.87 -1.83
C GLU A 58 -22.02 -0.32 -0.49
N LYS A 59 -21.17 -0.39 0.56
CA LYS A 59 -21.43 0.23 1.86
C LYS A 59 -21.70 1.73 1.75
N GLN A 60 -20.87 2.48 1.03
CA GLN A 60 -21.06 3.91 0.82
C GLN A 60 -22.38 4.23 0.08
N ALA A 61 -22.75 3.43 -0.90
CA ALA A 61 -24.02 3.58 -1.60
C ALA A 61 -25.19 3.36 -0.65
N GLN A 62 -25.14 2.31 0.18
CA GLN A 62 -26.18 2.01 1.16
C GLN A 62 -26.29 3.10 2.24
N GLU A 63 -25.18 3.63 2.75
CA GLU A 63 -25.18 4.79 3.64
C GLU A 63 -25.85 6.01 3.03
N SER A 64 -25.61 6.25 1.73
CA SER A 64 -26.27 7.33 0.99
C SER A 64 -27.78 7.13 0.87
N TYR A 65 -28.24 5.88 0.66
CA TYR A 65 -29.68 5.57 0.64
C TYR A 65 -30.33 5.80 1.99
N VAL A 66 -29.72 5.35 3.07
CA VAL A 66 -30.19 5.60 4.44
C VAL A 66 -30.30 7.09 4.71
N LYS A 67 -29.24 7.86 4.40
CA LYS A 67 -29.23 9.31 4.59
C LYS A 67 -30.38 10.00 3.84
N LYS A 68 -30.54 9.70 2.55
CA LYS A 68 -31.58 10.31 1.72
C LYS A 68 -32.98 9.93 2.16
N SER A 69 -33.22 8.69 2.57
CA SER A 69 -34.51 8.24 3.07
C SER A 69 -34.86 8.87 4.41
N ARG A 70 -33.88 9.00 5.30
CA ARG A 70 -34.00 9.73 6.55
C ARG A 70 -34.37 11.21 6.33
N GLU A 71 -33.69 11.91 5.47
CA GLU A 71 -33.97 13.33 5.13
C GLU A 71 -35.38 13.50 4.61
N LYS A 72 -35.90 12.59 3.77
CA LYS A 72 -37.28 12.60 3.27
C LYS A 72 -38.27 12.42 4.42
N TYR A 73 -38.06 11.41 5.27
CA TYR A 73 -38.92 11.14 6.43
C TYR A 73 -38.96 12.34 7.38
N GLU A 74 -37.80 12.90 7.76
CA GLU A 74 -37.71 14.07 8.62
C GLU A 74 -38.40 15.30 8.01
N SER A 75 -38.25 15.52 6.69
CA SER A 75 -38.95 16.61 5.96
C SER A 75 -40.46 16.44 6.02
N ASP A 76 -40.99 15.22 5.84
CA ASP A 76 -42.43 14.97 5.94
C ASP A 76 -42.94 15.14 7.38
N CYS A 77 -42.20 14.77 8.40
CA CYS A 77 -42.54 15.06 9.80
C CYS A 77 -42.67 16.57 10.04
N GLN A 78 -41.73 17.36 9.58
CA GLN A 78 -41.75 18.82 9.72
C GLN A 78 -42.95 19.45 8.98
N ARG A 79 -43.26 18.93 7.79
CA ARG A 79 -44.43 19.39 7.01
C ARG A 79 -45.73 19.07 7.73
N ILE A 80 -45.86 17.87 8.30
CA ILE A 80 -47.07 17.49 9.07
C ILE A 80 -47.25 18.41 10.26
N GLU A 81 -46.18 18.69 11.01
CA GLU A 81 -46.20 19.62 12.15
C GLU A 81 -46.63 21.02 11.70
N SER A 82 -46.01 21.55 10.66
CA SER A 82 -46.37 22.87 10.11
C SER A 82 -47.82 22.95 9.66
N TYR A 83 -48.29 21.96 8.88
CA TYR A 83 -49.70 21.94 8.44
C TYR A 83 -50.70 21.75 9.59
N THR A 84 -50.31 21.00 10.61
CA THR A 84 -51.16 20.84 11.81
C THR A 84 -51.28 22.17 12.55
N GLN A 85 -50.22 22.92 12.69
CA GLN A 85 -50.23 24.27 13.31
C GLN A 85 -51.07 25.24 12.44
N GLN A 86 -50.88 25.24 11.11
CA GLN A 86 -51.67 26.12 10.21
C GLN A 86 -53.17 25.82 10.30
N ALA A 87 -53.57 24.56 10.41
CA ALA A 87 -54.96 24.17 10.51
C ALA A 87 -55.68 24.73 11.76
N THR A 88 -54.93 25.10 12.82
CA THR A 88 -55.52 25.70 14.06
C THR A 88 -55.92 27.14 13.87
N TYR A 89 -55.35 27.85 12.90
CA TYR A 89 -55.57 29.30 12.68
C TYR A 89 -56.36 29.63 11.43
N MET A 90 -56.59 28.68 10.51
CA MET A 90 -57.25 28.90 9.23
C MET A 90 -58.74 28.48 9.30
N GLN A 91 -59.57 29.13 8.43
CA GLN A 91 -60.99 28.88 8.32
C GLN A 91 -61.43 28.77 6.86
N GLY A 92 -62.56 28.14 6.60
CA GLY A 92 -63.18 28.05 5.28
C GLY A 92 -62.37 27.30 4.22
N VAL A 93 -62.23 27.87 3.04
CA VAL A 93 -61.58 27.23 1.87
C VAL A 93 -60.07 26.99 2.12
N ASP A 94 -59.40 27.83 2.88
CA ASP A 94 -57.97 27.68 3.15
C ASP A 94 -57.71 26.56 4.14
N LEU A 95 -58.58 26.36 5.12
CA LEU A 95 -58.56 25.20 6.00
C LEU A 95 -58.68 23.87 5.20
N ALA A 96 -59.60 23.82 4.23
CA ALA A 96 -59.79 22.64 3.39
C ALA A 96 -58.52 22.30 2.57
N LYS A 97 -57.82 23.32 2.02
CA LYS A 97 -56.55 23.14 1.30
C LYS A 97 -55.43 22.60 2.21
N VAL A 98 -55.31 23.13 3.44
CA VAL A 98 -54.30 22.68 4.40
C VAL A 98 -54.59 21.24 4.84
N GLN A 99 -55.86 20.90 5.10
CA GLN A 99 -56.26 19.52 5.46
C GLN A 99 -55.94 18.55 4.33
N GLN A 100 -56.16 18.93 3.05
CA GLN A 100 -55.78 18.12 1.91
C GLN A 100 -54.28 17.87 1.81
N LYS A 101 -53.44 18.91 2.02
CA LYS A 101 -52.01 18.79 2.07
C LYS A 101 -51.55 17.87 3.23
N LEU A 102 -52.10 18.06 4.41
CA LEU A 102 -51.83 17.25 5.59
C LEU A 102 -52.17 15.76 5.34
N SER A 103 -53.32 15.47 4.73
CA SER A 103 -53.74 14.11 4.38
C SER A 103 -52.76 13.44 3.39
N ARG A 104 -52.36 14.16 2.34
CA ARG A 104 -51.38 13.67 1.37
C ARG A 104 -50.01 13.41 2.01
N THR A 105 -49.52 14.34 2.83
CA THR A 105 -48.24 14.14 3.49
C THR A 105 -48.26 12.98 4.49
N ARG A 106 -49.38 12.78 5.23
CA ARG A 106 -49.55 11.60 6.09
C ARG A 106 -49.55 10.29 5.30
N GLN A 107 -49.96 10.30 4.05
CA GLN A 107 -49.91 9.13 3.18
C GLN A 107 -48.49 8.85 2.66
N THR A 108 -47.74 9.92 2.28
CA THR A 108 -46.36 9.78 1.83
C THR A 108 -45.38 9.39 2.94
N ILE A 109 -45.57 9.89 4.16
CA ILE A 109 -44.67 9.59 5.27
C ILE A 109 -44.62 8.10 5.61
N LEU A 110 -45.76 7.38 5.48
CA LEU A 110 -45.78 5.93 5.71
C LEU A 110 -44.92 5.15 4.72
N GLY A 111 -44.79 5.66 3.46
CA GLY A 111 -43.90 5.11 2.46
C GLY A 111 -42.42 5.39 2.82
N ASN A 112 -42.13 6.66 3.10
CA ASN A 112 -40.78 7.10 3.45
C ASN A 112 -40.24 6.46 4.76
N GLU A 113 -41.13 6.21 5.73
CA GLU A 113 -40.80 5.47 6.96
C GLU A 113 -40.38 4.02 6.66
N ARG A 114 -41.16 3.33 5.80
CA ARG A 114 -40.85 1.96 5.38
C ARG A 114 -39.54 1.89 4.63
N ASP A 115 -39.28 2.84 3.73
CA ASP A 115 -38.04 2.91 2.96
C ASP A 115 -36.84 3.16 3.90
N TYR A 116 -36.99 4.09 4.85
CA TYR A 116 -35.94 4.37 5.83
C TYR A 116 -35.66 3.15 6.72
N ALA A 117 -36.69 2.50 7.22
CA ALA A 117 -36.55 1.29 8.04
C ALA A 117 -35.87 0.15 7.26
N LYS A 118 -36.29 -0.06 5.97
CA LYS A 118 -35.68 -1.05 5.09
C LYS A 118 -34.21 -0.78 4.82
N PHE A 119 -33.86 0.42 4.35
CA PHE A 119 -32.47 0.75 4.04
C PHE A 119 -31.58 0.73 5.28
N SER A 120 -32.11 1.12 6.45
CA SER A 120 -31.39 1.01 7.73
C SER A 120 -31.10 -0.43 8.10
N LYS A 121 -32.05 -1.34 7.90
CA LYS A 121 -31.86 -2.76 8.14
C LYS A 121 -30.83 -3.34 7.15
N ASP A 122 -30.97 -3.04 5.86
CA ASP A 122 -30.04 -3.51 4.83
C ASP A 122 -28.61 -3.05 5.11
N LEU A 123 -28.44 -1.82 5.64
CA LEU A 123 -27.14 -1.31 6.06
C LEU A 123 -26.58 -2.07 7.28
N LEU A 124 -27.41 -2.35 8.29
CA LEU A 124 -27.00 -3.12 9.47
C LEU A 124 -26.53 -4.53 9.09
N ASP A 125 -27.28 -5.19 8.19
CA ASP A 125 -26.95 -6.54 7.72
C ASP A 125 -25.62 -6.55 6.92
N LEU A 126 -25.26 -5.43 6.29
CA LEU A 126 -23.98 -5.27 5.55
C LEU A 126 -22.83 -4.90 6.48
N LEU A 127 -23.05 -4.14 7.55
CA LEU A 127 -21.99 -3.65 8.43
C LEU A 127 -21.26 -4.78 9.17
N VAL A 128 -21.99 -5.78 9.67
CA VAL A 128 -21.40 -6.87 10.46
C VAL A 128 -20.32 -7.64 9.68
N PRO A 129 -20.61 -8.17 8.46
CA PRO A 129 -19.57 -8.81 7.65
C PRO A 129 -18.48 -7.84 7.19
N TRP A 130 -18.84 -6.57 6.92
CA TRP A 130 -17.88 -5.54 6.52
C TRP A 130 -16.83 -5.28 7.60
N GLU A 131 -17.22 -5.09 8.85
CA GLU A 131 -16.31 -4.83 9.96
C GLU A 131 -15.30 -5.97 10.16
N LYS A 132 -15.77 -7.22 10.03
CA LYS A 132 -14.90 -8.39 10.11
C LYS A 132 -13.88 -8.40 8.96
N GLU A 133 -14.35 -8.26 7.71
CA GLU A 133 -13.48 -8.29 6.54
C GLU A 133 -12.50 -7.11 6.53
N TRP A 134 -12.93 -5.95 7.00
CA TRP A 134 -12.05 -4.79 7.14
C TRP A 134 -10.95 -5.04 8.17
N LYS A 135 -11.30 -5.64 9.31
CA LYS A 135 -10.32 -6.03 10.31
C LYS A 135 -9.32 -7.04 9.75
N ASP A 136 -9.81 -8.12 9.13
CA ASP A 136 -8.96 -9.16 8.53
C ASP A 136 -8.01 -8.55 7.47
N TYR A 137 -8.47 -7.56 6.72
CA TYR A 137 -7.64 -6.83 5.75
C TYR A 137 -6.55 -5.99 6.46
N CYS A 138 -6.90 -5.27 7.52
CA CYS A 138 -5.92 -4.48 8.27
C CYS A 138 -4.86 -5.36 8.92
N ASP A 139 -5.25 -6.48 9.51
CA ASP A 139 -4.33 -7.46 10.09
C ASP A 139 -3.39 -8.03 9.00
N SER A 140 -3.93 -8.40 7.85
CA SER A 140 -3.14 -8.85 6.69
C SER A 140 -2.19 -7.79 6.14
N CYS A 141 -2.55 -6.52 6.16
CA CYS A 141 -1.66 -5.43 5.76
C CYS A 141 -0.51 -5.24 6.75
N GLN A 142 -0.77 -5.43 8.04
CA GLN A 142 0.26 -5.39 9.07
C GLN A 142 1.25 -6.54 8.89
N ASP A 143 0.77 -7.78 8.74
CA ASP A 143 1.61 -8.96 8.51
C ASP A 143 2.51 -8.77 7.26
N LEU A 144 1.95 -8.23 6.17
CA LEU A 144 2.71 -7.94 4.95
C LEU A 144 3.78 -6.87 5.15
N GLU A 145 3.52 -5.88 5.99
CA GLU A 145 4.50 -4.83 6.28
C GLU A 145 5.61 -5.35 7.19
N GLU A 146 5.30 -6.19 8.17
CA GLU A 146 6.29 -6.86 9.01
C GLU A 146 7.19 -7.78 8.15
N GLU A 147 6.59 -8.61 7.27
CA GLU A 147 7.32 -9.44 6.30
C GLU A 147 8.23 -8.58 5.39
N ARG A 148 7.74 -7.43 4.95
CA ARG A 148 8.53 -6.50 4.11
C ARG A 148 9.72 -5.92 4.86
N MET A 149 9.54 -5.54 6.12
CA MET A 149 10.62 -4.97 6.93
C MET A 149 11.73 -6.00 7.19
N ASP A 150 11.35 -7.24 7.53
CA ASP A 150 12.32 -8.31 7.76
C ASP A 150 13.05 -8.68 6.46
N PHE A 151 12.34 -8.85 5.36
CA PHE A 151 12.93 -9.09 4.06
C PHE A 151 13.93 -7.99 3.65
N MET A 152 13.55 -6.71 3.80
CA MET A 152 14.46 -5.59 3.46
C MET A 152 15.71 -5.57 4.33
N LYS A 153 15.58 -5.87 5.62
CA LYS A 153 16.71 -5.98 6.53
C LYS A 153 17.69 -7.07 6.08
N ASP A 154 17.17 -8.24 5.71
CA ASP A 154 18.00 -9.36 5.24
C ASP A 154 18.69 -9.04 3.90
N ILE A 155 17.98 -8.43 2.96
CA ILE A 155 18.54 -8.02 1.66
C ILE A 155 19.65 -6.98 1.85
N VAL A 156 19.43 -5.96 2.69
CA VAL A 156 20.44 -4.93 2.97
C VAL A 156 21.65 -5.56 3.66
N TRP A 157 21.44 -6.45 4.62
CA TRP A 157 22.51 -7.15 5.29
C TRP A 157 23.35 -8.00 4.32
N ASN A 158 22.70 -8.76 3.45
CA ASN A 158 23.38 -9.56 2.44
C ASN A 158 24.17 -8.69 1.45
N TYR A 159 23.59 -7.57 0.99
CA TYR A 159 24.29 -6.62 0.14
C TYR A 159 25.56 -6.07 0.80
N VAL A 160 25.47 -5.63 2.05
CA VAL A 160 26.63 -5.11 2.80
C VAL A 160 27.72 -6.18 2.95
N ASN A 161 27.34 -7.42 3.23
CA ASN A 161 28.29 -8.54 3.35
C ASN A 161 29.00 -8.82 2.01
N LEU A 162 28.27 -8.85 0.89
CA LEU A 162 28.85 -9.04 -0.44
C LEU A 162 29.84 -7.93 -0.80
N VAL A 163 29.45 -6.67 -0.56
CA VAL A 163 30.33 -5.52 -0.82
C VAL A 163 31.54 -5.52 0.11
N SER A 164 31.37 -5.88 1.38
CA SER A 164 32.50 -5.98 2.33
C SER A 164 33.51 -7.05 1.90
N THR A 165 33.02 -8.18 1.40
CA THR A 165 33.86 -9.28 0.91
C THR A 165 34.73 -8.85 -0.26
N ILE A 166 34.16 -8.15 -1.25
CA ILE A 166 34.93 -7.67 -2.39
C ILE A 166 35.97 -6.63 -1.98
N CYS A 167 35.63 -5.72 -1.02
CA CYS A 167 36.61 -4.76 -0.49
C CYS A 167 37.83 -5.45 0.15
N VAL A 168 37.60 -6.57 0.87
CA VAL A 168 38.68 -7.37 1.44
C VAL A 168 39.54 -8.02 0.34
N HIS A 169 38.91 -8.55 -0.71
CA HIS A 169 39.65 -9.14 -1.83
C HIS A 169 40.47 -8.08 -2.59
N ASP A 170 39.91 -6.90 -2.82
CA ASP A 170 40.62 -5.81 -3.48
C ASP A 170 41.80 -5.30 -2.64
N ASP A 171 41.65 -5.23 -1.31
CA ASP A 171 42.75 -4.89 -0.41
C ASP A 171 43.87 -5.94 -0.39
N GLN A 172 43.57 -7.22 -0.62
CA GLN A 172 44.60 -8.27 -0.73
C GLN A 172 45.42 -8.16 -2.02
N VAL A 173 44.87 -7.61 -3.08
CA VAL A 173 45.58 -7.35 -4.37
C VAL A 173 46.53 -6.15 -4.24
N ARG A 174 46.17 -5.15 -3.46
CA ARG A 174 46.91 -3.91 -3.25
C ARG A 174 48.38 -4.10 -2.81
N PRO A 175 48.71 -4.94 -1.80
CA PRO A 175 50.12 -5.13 -1.37
C PRO A 175 51.00 -5.67 -2.51
N THR A 176 50.47 -6.50 -3.38
CA THR A 176 51.21 -7.08 -4.51
C THR A 176 51.56 -6.00 -5.54
N CYS A 177 50.64 -5.05 -5.78
CA CYS A 177 50.92 -3.88 -6.64
C CYS A 177 51.85 -2.87 -5.96
N PHE A 178 51.75 -2.67 -4.63
CA PHE A 178 52.57 -1.71 -3.90
C PHE A 178 54.05 -2.17 -3.74
N LEU A 179 54.27 -3.46 -3.50
CA LEU A 179 55.62 -4.06 -3.53
C LEU A 179 56.25 -3.91 -4.93
N PHE A 180 55.44 -3.84 -5.96
CA PHE A 180 55.85 -3.61 -7.32
C PHE A 180 56.37 -2.18 -7.56
N GLU A 181 55.72 -1.13 -7.03
CA GLU A 181 56.19 0.25 -7.10
C GLU A 181 57.55 0.40 -6.39
N PHE A 182 57.73 -0.21 -5.23
CA PHE A 182 58.96 -0.17 -4.48
C PHE A 182 60.15 -0.81 -5.23
N TYR A 183 59.96 -1.99 -5.80
CA TYR A 183 60.97 -2.65 -6.63
C TYR A 183 61.26 -1.91 -7.95
N PHE A 184 60.28 -1.21 -8.50
CA PHE A 184 60.41 -0.46 -9.74
C PHE A 184 61.17 0.86 -9.51
N VAL A 185 60.90 1.54 -8.42
CA VAL A 185 61.59 2.79 -8.05
C VAL A 185 63.04 2.52 -7.65
N ASP A 186 63.32 1.50 -6.86
CA ASP A 186 64.68 1.12 -6.47
C ASP A 186 65.52 0.67 -7.68
N PHE A 187 64.96 -0.08 -8.59
CA PHE A 187 65.69 -0.52 -9.81
C PHE A 187 65.97 0.63 -10.77
N PHE A 188 65.07 1.59 -10.90
CA PHE A 188 65.29 2.76 -11.78
C PHE A 188 66.19 3.83 -11.18
N PHE A 189 66.19 4.02 -9.85
CA PHE A 189 66.97 5.04 -9.22
C PHE A 189 68.36 4.57 -8.74
N PHE A 190 68.55 3.30 -8.40
CA PHE A 190 69.81 2.74 -7.92
C PHE A 190 70.51 1.81 -8.90
N GLY A 191 69.92 1.43 -10.01
CA GLY A 191 70.53 0.59 -11.05
C GLY A 191 71.27 1.37 -12.15
N LEU A 192 71.31 2.70 -12.05
CA LEU A 192 72.02 3.60 -12.99
C LEU A 192 73.19 4.37 -12.32
N LEU A 193 73.66 3.95 -11.17
CA LEU A 193 74.94 4.32 -10.56
C LEU A 193 75.86 3.12 -10.52
#